data_9d09ce4e94ef517b8f57992bab092b0f
#
_entry.id   9d09ce4e94ef517b8f57992bab092b0f
#
_cell.length_a   1.000
_cell.length_b   1.000
_cell.length_c   1.000
_cell.angle_alpha   90.00
_cell.angle_beta   90.00
_cell.angle_gamma   90.00
#
_symmetry.space_group_name_H-M   'P 1'
#
loop_
_entity.id
_entity.type
_entity.pdbx_description
1 polymer ?
#
loop_
_entity_poly.entity_id
_entity_poly.type
_entity_poly.pdbx_seq_one_letter_code
_entity_poly.pdbx_strand_id
1 'polypeptide(L)'
;MRSWSLVRYPSPATRTVPRVAASACVLAAAAIIAPSLPAALPIAGAAPLAHTQGCLPGFDCDLSSRIAKADAYLNSRPGVTGYVLRDRVSGGVYANANAENAVWTASTIKLAIAADLLNRARVGAINLSPEDRGLMEGMLATSNDGAADLLWTKYAGIDRMAYNNAFRANGMTSLVPQPTNTALFPDWSFQKCTAADLDRLMDHILNRMHPDDRNYLVDRMRAVDSNQHWGVWGAGASMRPGLKNGWSAEQGGWVVNSVGFAGPGERYTLAIMSSLGDAGGYTEGAETDTKLAEMLLAGR
;
A
#
# COMPACT_ATOMS: atom_id res chain seq x y z
N MET A 1 38.89 -10.39 12.57
CA MET A 1 38.21 -11.49 13.29
C MET A 1 37.81 -10.98 14.66
N ARG A 2 36.56 -10.66 14.88
CA ARG A 2 36.00 -10.36 16.21
C ARG A 2 34.78 -11.25 16.40
N SER A 3 34.85 -12.11 17.44
CA SER A 3 33.84 -13.09 17.82
C SER A 3 32.60 -12.41 18.40
N TRP A 4 31.42 -12.77 17.93
CA TRP A 4 30.14 -12.37 18.49
C TRP A 4 29.70 -13.35 19.56
N SER A 5 29.58 -12.90 20.81
CA SER A 5 29.05 -13.67 21.92
C SER A 5 27.53 -13.66 21.88
N LEU A 6 26.93 -14.85 21.85
CA LEU A 6 25.49 -15.07 21.95
C LEU A 6 24.97 -14.71 23.35
N VAL A 7 24.16 -13.71 23.48
CA VAL A 7 23.39 -13.38 24.68
C VAL A 7 22.13 -14.26 24.67
N ARG A 8 22.02 -15.17 25.64
CA ARG A 8 20.82 -15.99 25.88
C ARG A 8 19.80 -15.19 26.69
N TYR A 9 18.59 -15.05 26.17
CA TYR A 9 17.44 -14.52 26.91
C TYR A 9 16.75 -15.65 27.70
N PRO A 10 16.29 -15.42 28.95
CA PRO A 10 15.52 -16.39 29.71
C PRO A 10 14.06 -16.44 29.26
N SER A 11 13.49 -17.66 29.21
CA SER A 11 12.10 -17.94 28.91
C SER A 11 11.13 -17.34 29.94
N PRO A 12 9.96 -16.82 29.53
CA PRO A 12 8.93 -16.36 30.46
C PRO A 12 8.18 -17.54 31.09
N ALA A 13 7.96 -17.43 32.40
CA ALA A 13 7.21 -18.38 33.22
C ALA A 13 5.72 -18.42 32.85
N THR A 14 5.18 -19.62 32.75
CA THR A 14 3.75 -19.92 32.55
C THR A 14 2.91 -19.43 33.74
N ARG A 15 1.99 -18.49 33.50
CA ARG A 15 0.93 -18.12 34.46
C ARG A 15 -0.30 -18.98 34.19
N THR A 16 -0.69 -19.79 35.17
CA THR A 16 -1.95 -20.52 35.23
C THR A 16 -3.12 -19.59 35.52
N VAL A 17 -4.16 -19.62 34.66
CA VAL A 17 -5.41 -18.88 34.83
C VAL A 17 -6.44 -19.80 35.54
N PRO A 18 -7.16 -19.34 36.57
CA PRO A 18 -8.19 -20.16 37.24
C PRO A 18 -9.47 -20.26 36.39
N ARG A 19 -10.01 -21.49 36.33
CA ARG A 19 -11.30 -21.81 35.70
C ARG A 19 -12.46 -21.28 36.57
N VAL A 20 -13.33 -20.45 35.94
CA VAL A 20 -14.61 -20.04 36.50
C VAL A 20 -15.68 -21.07 36.09
N ALA A 21 -16.39 -21.61 37.08
CA ALA A 21 -17.45 -22.57 36.87
C ALA A 21 -18.71 -21.90 36.27
N ALA A 22 -19.27 -22.47 35.23
CA ALA A 22 -20.52 -22.03 34.63
C ALA A 22 -21.70 -22.73 35.33
N SER A 23 -22.62 -21.95 35.93
CA SER A 23 -23.88 -22.42 36.46
C SER A 23 -24.89 -22.63 35.34
N ALA A 24 -25.47 -23.83 35.28
CA ALA A 24 -26.53 -24.17 34.34
C ALA A 24 -27.89 -23.67 34.85
N CYS A 25 -28.57 -22.81 34.08
CA CYS A 25 -29.98 -22.49 34.28
C CYS A 25 -30.84 -23.46 33.45
N VAL A 26 -31.68 -24.21 34.14
CA VAL A 26 -32.73 -25.09 33.58
C VAL A 26 -33.91 -24.19 33.18
N LEU A 27 -34.26 -24.15 31.91
CA LEU A 27 -35.48 -23.52 31.38
C LEU A 27 -36.49 -24.61 31.04
N ALA A 28 -37.65 -24.56 31.70
CA ALA A 28 -38.79 -25.42 31.46
C ALA A 28 -39.48 -25.05 30.12
N ALA A 29 -39.67 -26.04 29.24
CA ALA A 29 -40.38 -25.87 27.98
C ALA A 29 -41.90 -26.00 28.21
N ALA A 30 -42.67 -24.96 27.93
CA ALA A 30 -44.12 -25.00 27.81
C ALA A 30 -44.48 -25.31 26.33
N ALA A 31 -45.21 -26.41 26.12
CA ALA A 31 -45.70 -26.79 24.80
C ALA A 31 -46.90 -25.92 24.43
N ILE A 32 -46.82 -25.14 23.37
CA ILE A 32 -47.93 -24.40 22.77
C ILE A 32 -48.40 -25.20 21.53
N ILE A 33 -49.63 -25.66 21.53
CA ILE A 33 -50.29 -26.31 20.40
C ILE A 33 -50.72 -25.20 19.42
N ALA A 34 -50.14 -25.15 18.24
CA ALA A 34 -50.53 -24.24 17.17
C ALA A 34 -51.55 -24.90 16.22
N PRO A 35 -52.59 -24.19 15.77
CA PRO A 35 -53.56 -24.70 14.79
C PRO A 35 -52.91 -24.78 13.39
N SER A 36 -53.25 -25.88 12.69
CA SER A 36 -52.81 -26.15 11.32
C SER A 36 -53.45 -25.17 10.32
N LEU A 37 -52.62 -24.38 9.63
CA LEU A 37 -53.01 -23.55 8.50
C LEU A 37 -53.04 -24.41 7.21
N PRO A 38 -53.91 -24.13 6.23
CA PRO A 38 -54.01 -24.85 4.99
C PRO A 38 -52.78 -24.59 4.11
N ALA A 39 -52.37 -25.63 3.36
CA ALA A 39 -51.22 -25.58 2.44
C ALA A 39 -51.37 -24.49 1.38
N ALA A 40 -50.44 -23.56 1.35
CA ALA A 40 -50.33 -22.55 0.28
C ALA A 40 -49.81 -23.23 -1.01
N LEU A 41 -50.46 -22.96 -2.11
CA LEU A 41 -50.05 -23.34 -3.47
C LEU A 41 -48.65 -22.80 -3.79
N PRO A 42 -47.78 -23.51 -4.56
CA PRO A 42 -46.50 -23.02 -4.91
C PRO A 42 -46.62 -21.78 -5.81
N ILE A 43 -46.20 -20.64 -5.33
CA ILE A 43 -45.99 -19.46 -6.16
C ILE A 43 -44.82 -19.79 -7.10
N ALA A 44 -45.08 -19.77 -8.40
CA ALA A 44 -44.04 -19.91 -9.41
C ALA A 44 -42.89 -18.93 -9.07
N GLY A 45 -41.72 -19.48 -8.79
CA GLY A 45 -40.53 -18.70 -8.43
C GLY A 45 -40.22 -17.72 -9.54
N ALA A 46 -40.32 -16.43 -9.24
CA ALA A 46 -39.72 -15.41 -10.09
C ALA A 46 -38.24 -15.74 -10.23
N ALA A 47 -37.77 -15.97 -11.45
CA ALA A 47 -36.35 -16.12 -11.74
C ALA A 47 -35.62 -14.93 -11.07
N PRO A 48 -34.46 -15.16 -10.41
CA PRO A 48 -33.70 -14.07 -9.84
C PRO A 48 -33.41 -13.08 -10.97
N LEU A 49 -33.89 -11.85 -10.81
CA LEU A 49 -33.53 -10.75 -11.68
C LEU A 49 -31.98 -10.69 -11.63
N ALA A 50 -31.34 -11.00 -12.75
CA ALA A 50 -29.91 -10.76 -12.91
C ALA A 50 -29.73 -9.27 -12.62
N HIS A 51 -29.15 -8.97 -11.44
CA HIS A 51 -28.70 -7.63 -11.16
C HIS A 51 -27.64 -7.32 -12.22
N THR A 52 -27.99 -6.53 -13.22
CA THR A 52 -27.02 -5.85 -14.05
C THR A 52 -26.27 -4.94 -13.09
N GLN A 53 -25.15 -5.44 -12.55
CA GLN A 53 -24.22 -4.60 -11.80
C GLN A 53 -23.82 -3.48 -12.76
N GLY A 54 -24.32 -2.28 -12.52
CA GLY A 54 -23.90 -1.09 -13.23
C GLY A 54 -22.39 -0.94 -13.07
N CYS A 55 -21.72 -0.39 -14.09
CA CYS A 55 -20.27 -0.13 -14.00
C CYS A 55 -19.99 0.80 -12.82
N LEU A 56 -18.85 0.65 -12.19
CA LEU A 56 -18.41 1.51 -11.08
C LEU A 56 -18.30 2.98 -11.58
N PRO A 57 -18.69 3.96 -10.75
CA PRO A 57 -18.62 5.37 -11.13
C PRO A 57 -17.20 5.77 -11.59
N GLY A 58 -17.13 6.39 -12.77
CA GLY A 58 -15.86 6.81 -13.35
C GLY A 58 -15.04 5.71 -14.02
N PHE A 59 -15.54 4.46 -14.07
CA PHE A 59 -14.87 3.36 -14.76
C PHE A 59 -15.79 2.77 -15.84
N ASP A 60 -15.20 2.34 -16.95
CA ASP A 60 -15.94 1.52 -17.92
C ASP A 60 -16.25 0.12 -17.35
N CYS A 61 -17.14 -0.60 -18.01
CA CYS A 61 -17.62 -1.88 -17.51
C CYS A 61 -16.56 -2.98 -17.56
N ASP A 62 -15.58 -2.90 -18.49
CA ASP A 62 -14.45 -3.83 -18.51
C ASP A 62 -13.57 -3.65 -17.27
N LEU A 63 -13.18 -2.40 -16.95
CA LEU A 63 -12.36 -2.12 -15.78
C LEU A 63 -13.14 -2.42 -14.48
N SER A 64 -14.44 -2.13 -14.43
CA SER A 64 -15.29 -2.53 -13.30
C SER A 64 -15.32 -4.03 -13.08
N SER A 65 -15.40 -4.82 -14.15
CA SER A 65 -15.31 -6.30 -14.10
C SER A 65 -13.93 -6.78 -13.66
N ARG A 66 -12.86 -6.14 -14.13
CA ARG A 66 -11.48 -6.44 -13.72
C ARG A 66 -11.27 -6.16 -12.23
N ILE A 67 -11.80 -5.06 -11.71
CA ILE A 67 -11.76 -4.71 -10.27
C ILE A 67 -12.43 -5.82 -9.44
N ALA A 68 -13.64 -6.22 -9.80
CA ALA A 68 -14.33 -7.29 -9.08
C ALA A 68 -13.56 -8.63 -9.08
N LYS A 69 -12.92 -8.98 -10.20
CA LYS A 69 -12.06 -10.17 -10.28
C LYS A 69 -10.79 -10.03 -9.46
N ALA A 70 -10.20 -8.84 -9.43
CA ALA A 70 -9.02 -8.53 -8.64
C ALA A 70 -9.30 -8.63 -7.13
N ASP A 71 -10.45 -8.13 -6.66
CA ASP A 71 -10.86 -8.29 -5.27
C ASP A 71 -11.08 -9.75 -4.90
N ALA A 72 -11.73 -10.53 -5.78
CA ALA A 72 -11.91 -11.96 -5.58
C ALA A 72 -10.56 -12.72 -5.53
N TYR A 73 -9.59 -12.33 -6.38
CA TYR A 73 -8.23 -12.87 -6.35
C TYR A 73 -7.54 -12.59 -5.01
N LEU A 74 -7.59 -11.35 -4.51
CA LEU A 74 -6.96 -10.98 -3.25
C LEU A 74 -7.50 -11.76 -2.06
N ASN A 75 -8.78 -12.14 -2.04
CA ASN A 75 -9.36 -12.97 -0.98
C ASN A 75 -8.73 -14.37 -0.89
N SER A 76 -8.04 -14.84 -1.92
CA SER A 76 -7.32 -16.12 -1.95
C SER A 76 -5.84 -16.01 -1.66
N ARG A 77 -5.32 -14.78 -1.45
CA ARG A 77 -3.89 -14.54 -1.22
C ARG A 77 -3.54 -14.44 0.26
N PRO A 78 -2.30 -14.77 0.65
CA PRO A 78 -1.88 -14.67 2.04
C PRO A 78 -1.83 -13.20 2.48
N GLY A 79 -2.15 -12.96 3.76
CA GLY A 79 -2.11 -11.65 4.37
C GLY A 79 -3.29 -10.75 3.99
N VAL A 80 -3.09 -9.46 4.07
CA VAL A 80 -4.09 -8.43 3.79
C VAL A 80 -3.51 -7.42 2.81
N THR A 81 -4.15 -7.24 1.66
CA THR A 81 -3.75 -6.27 0.65
C THR A 81 -4.78 -5.16 0.51
N GLY A 82 -4.33 -3.92 0.76
CA GLY A 82 -5.06 -2.70 0.44
C GLY A 82 -4.59 -2.12 -0.88
N TYR A 83 -5.51 -1.65 -1.73
CA TYR A 83 -5.12 -0.94 -2.94
C TYR A 83 -6.09 0.17 -3.32
N VAL A 84 -5.55 1.15 -4.06
CA VAL A 84 -6.31 2.21 -4.72
C VAL A 84 -5.93 2.24 -6.19
N LEU A 85 -6.95 2.22 -7.07
CA LEU A 85 -6.84 2.41 -8.50
C LEU A 85 -7.52 3.72 -8.89
N ARG A 86 -6.83 4.56 -9.65
CA ARG A 86 -7.38 5.80 -10.20
C ARG A 86 -7.24 5.84 -11.72
N ASP A 87 -8.31 6.18 -12.43
CA ASP A 87 -8.25 6.62 -13.83
C ASP A 87 -8.25 8.16 -13.87
N ARG A 88 -7.12 8.74 -14.18
CA ARG A 88 -6.91 10.21 -14.18
C ARG A 88 -7.65 10.91 -15.35
N VAL A 89 -8.08 10.17 -16.35
CA VAL A 89 -8.84 10.73 -17.49
C VAL A 89 -10.31 10.82 -17.17
N SER A 90 -10.90 9.77 -16.61
CA SER A 90 -12.32 9.76 -16.23
C SER A 90 -12.59 10.33 -14.84
N GLY A 91 -11.56 10.45 -14.01
CA GLY A 91 -11.68 10.84 -12.60
C GLY A 91 -12.15 9.70 -11.67
N GLY A 92 -12.30 8.47 -12.20
CA GLY A 92 -12.69 7.32 -11.40
C GLY A 92 -11.62 6.97 -10.35
N VAL A 93 -12.06 6.70 -9.11
CA VAL A 93 -11.21 6.22 -8.02
C VAL A 93 -11.90 5.04 -7.36
N TYR A 94 -11.19 3.94 -7.27
CA TYR A 94 -11.62 2.76 -6.54
C TYR A 94 -10.61 2.45 -5.43
N ALA A 95 -11.11 2.29 -4.21
CA ALA A 95 -10.36 1.84 -3.05
C ALA A 95 -11.03 0.56 -2.53
N ASN A 96 -10.25 -0.53 -2.38
CA ASN A 96 -10.80 -1.73 -1.77
C ASN A 96 -11.00 -1.54 -0.26
N ALA A 97 -11.65 -2.51 0.41
CA ALA A 97 -11.98 -2.42 1.84
C ALA A 97 -10.75 -2.23 2.76
N ASN A 98 -9.55 -2.59 2.28
CA ASN A 98 -8.31 -2.54 3.05
C ASN A 98 -7.43 -1.32 2.71
N ALA A 99 -7.88 -0.43 1.82
CA ALA A 99 -7.06 0.68 1.31
C ALA A 99 -6.63 1.68 2.40
N GLU A 100 -7.38 1.78 3.49
CA GLU A 100 -7.10 2.64 4.64
C GLU A 100 -6.38 1.91 5.80
N ASN A 101 -6.02 0.64 5.63
CA ASN A 101 -5.23 -0.08 6.62
C ASN A 101 -3.81 0.50 6.67
N ALA A 102 -3.35 0.82 7.88
CA ALA A 102 -1.99 1.33 8.11
C ALA A 102 -0.96 0.20 8.00
N VAL A 103 -0.11 0.24 7.00
CA VAL A 103 0.96 -0.73 6.72
C VAL A 103 2.31 -0.01 6.76
N TRP A 104 3.38 -0.72 7.11
CA TRP A 104 4.74 -0.19 7.02
C TRP A 104 5.06 0.22 5.58
N THR A 105 5.58 1.43 5.42
CA THR A 105 5.86 1.99 4.08
C THR A 105 6.96 1.25 3.35
N ALA A 106 7.89 0.68 4.10
CA ALA A 106 9.16 0.22 3.55
C ALA A 106 9.74 1.28 2.58
N SER A 107 10.34 0.88 1.49
CA SER A 107 10.97 1.82 0.56
C SER A 107 10.02 2.63 -0.33
N THR A 108 8.69 2.46 -0.24
CA THR A 108 7.77 3.35 -0.99
C THR A 108 7.84 4.80 -0.51
N ILE A 109 8.20 5.03 0.76
CA ILE A 109 8.38 6.38 1.34
C ILE A 109 9.48 7.19 0.63
N LYS A 110 10.44 6.52 -0.02
CA LYS A 110 11.53 7.17 -0.77
C LYS A 110 11.01 8.02 -1.92
N LEU A 111 9.84 7.67 -2.48
CA LEU A 111 9.18 8.51 -3.47
C LEU A 111 8.71 9.85 -2.84
N ALA A 112 8.17 9.80 -1.63
CA ALA A 112 7.78 11.02 -0.90
C ALA A 112 9.00 11.87 -0.51
N ILE A 113 10.13 11.24 -0.12
CA ILE A 113 11.40 11.96 0.13
C ILE A 113 11.84 12.71 -1.11
N ALA A 114 11.88 12.06 -2.27
CA ALA A 114 12.30 12.68 -3.52
C ALA A 114 11.37 13.83 -3.93
N ALA A 115 10.06 13.64 -3.82
CA ALA A 115 9.07 14.69 -4.13
C ALA A 115 9.24 15.93 -3.22
N ASP A 116 9.44 15.71 -1.91
CA ASP A 116 9.67 16.81 -0.98
C ASP A 116 10.97 17.55 -1.25
N LEU A 117 12.06 16.84 -1.49
CA LEU A 117 13.36 17.46 -1.81
C LEU A 117 13.29 18.35 -3.05
N LEU A 118 12.61 17.89 -4.10
CA LEU A 118 12.40 18.68 -5.31
C LEU A 118 11.53 19.91 -5.04
N ASN A 119 10.41 19.75 -4.32
CA ASN A 119 9.54 20.87 -3.94
C ASN A 119 10.30 21.94 -3.14
N ARG A 120 11.04 21.53 -2.11
CA ARG A 120 11.83 22.47 -1.29
C ARG A 120 12.96 23.13 -2.06
N ALA A 121 13.62 22.42 -2.95
CA ALA A 121 14.64 23.00 -3.81
C ALA A 121 14.04 24.01 -4.81
N ARG A 122 12.86 23.73 -5.34
CA ARG A 122 12.14 24.61 -6.29
C ARG A 122 11.82 25.97 -5.69
N VAL A 123 11.46 26.00 -4.41
CA VAL A 123 11.15 27.26 -3.71
C VAL A 123 12.37 27.87 -3.03
N GLY A 124 13.56 27.33 -3.22
CA GLY A 124 14.80 27.84 -2.65
C GLY A 124 14.98 27.60 -1.14
N ALA A 125 14.15 26.72 -0.55
CA ALA A 125 14.27 26.38 0.87
C ALA A 125 15.47 25.47 1.17
N ILE A 126 15.93 24.72 0.19
CA ILE A 126 17.18 23.93 0.24
C ILE A 126 17.92 24.05 -1.09
N ASN A 127 19.22 23.72 -1.08
CA ASN A 127 20.02 23.58 -2.28
C ASN A 127 20.45 22.13 -2.46
N LEU A 128 19.97 21.45 -3.51
CA LEU A 128 20.37 20.10 -3.87
C LEU A 128 21.66 20.13 -4.70
N SER A 129 22.74 19.67 -4.09
CA SER A 129 24.02 19.51 -4.79
C SER A 129 23.95 18.42 -5.88
N PRO A 130 24.92 18.36 -6.81
CA PRO A 130 25.02 17.23 -7.74
C PRO A 130 25.11 15.87 -7.04
N GLU A 131 25.77 15.80 -5.88
CA GLU A 131 25.86 14.60 -5.05
C GLU A 131 24.50 14.19 -4.51
N ASP A 132 23.71 15.13 -3.96
CA ASP A 132 22.35 14.86 -3.48
C ASP A 132 21.45 14.33 -4.60
N ARG A 133 21.60 14.85 -5.82
CA ARG A 133 20.86 14.35 -6.98
C ARG A 133 21.27 12.93 -7.36
N GLY A 134 22.57 12.60 -7.27
CA GLY A 134 23.07 11.24 -7.43
C GLY A 134 22.51 10.28 -6.36
N LEU A 135 22.45 10.72 -5.11
CA LEU A 135 21.80 9.95 -4.03
C LEU A 135 20.31 9.72 -4.32
N MET A 136 19.58 10.75 -4.79
CA MET A 136 18.17 10.60 -5.18
C MET A 136 17.99 9.59 -6.31
N GLU A 137 18.88 9.60 -7.32
CA GLU A 137 18.84 8.63 -8.41
C GLU A 137 19.04 7.20 -7.91
N GLY A 138 20.07 6.94 -7.09
CA GLY A 138 20.30 5.63 -6.49
C GLY A 138 19.13 5.18 -5.58
N MET A 139 18.58 6.11 -4.81
CA MET A 139 17.42 5.86 -3.94
C MET A 139 16.16 5.45 -4.73
N LEU A 140 15.95 6.03 -5.92
CA LEU A 140 14.79 5.71 -6.76
C LEU A 140 15.02 4.48 -7.64
N ALA A 141 16.20 4.35 -8.29
CA ALA A 141 16.49 3.28 -9.24
C ALA A 141 16.65 1.91 -8.58
N THR A 142 17.55 1.82 -7.59
CA THR A 142 17.90 0.56 -6.92
C THR A 142 17.28 0.43 -5.53
N SER A 143 16.53 1.43 -5.08
CA SER A 143 16.02 1.52 -3.71
C SER A 143 17.13 1.58 -2.64
N ASN A 144 18.24 2.27 -2.92
CA ASN A 144 19.40 2.36 -2.05
C ASN A 144 19.05 2.97 -0.68
N ASP A 145 19.20 2.19 0.40
CA ASP A 145 18.88 2.61 1.77
C ASP A 145 19.89 3.62 2.31
N GLY A 146 21.19 3.41 2.04
CA GLY A 146 22.23 4.34 2.46
C GLY A 146 22.05 5.74 1.84
N ALA A 147 21.58 5.82 0.60
CA ALA A 147 21.24 7.09 -0.02
C ALA A 147 20.05 7.77 0.68
N ALA A 148 19.04 7.00 1.08
CA ALA A 148 17.92 7.51 1.86
C ALA A 148 18.36 8.02 3.24
N ASP A 149 19.25 7.29 3.94
CA ASP A 149 19.81 7.68 5.24
C ASP A 149 20.54 9.02 5.17
N LEU A 150 21.38 9.19 4.15
CA LEU A 150 22.15 10.43 3.96
C LEU A 150 21.22 11.62 3.68
N LEU A 151 20.28 11.46 2.76
CA LEU A 151 19.31 12.52 2.42
C LEU A 151 18.38 12.83 3.59
N TRP A 152 17.91 11.80 4.31
CA TRP A 152 17.08 12.00 5.50
C TRP A 152 17.82 12.77 6.58
N THR A 153 19.04 12.35 6.90
CA THR A 153 19.86 13.01 7.94
C THR A 153 20.16 14.47 7.57
N LYS A 154 20.47 14.73 6.29
CA LYS A 154 20.85 16.06 5.82
C LYS A 154 19.69 17.04 5.81
N TYR A 155 18.47 16.59 5.48
CA TYR A 155 17.36 17.48 5.19
C TYR A 155 16.16 17.35 6.15
N ALA A 156 16.26 16.55 7.22
CA ALA A 156 15.16 16.34 8.18
C ALA A 156 14.79 17.61 8.99
N GLY A 157 15.68 18.61 9.04
CA GLY A 157 15.50 19.80 9.85
C GLY A 157 15.94 19.61 11.31
N ILE A 158 15.88 20.68 12.11
CA ILE A 158 16.34 20.69 13.51
C ILE A 158 15.48 19.76 14.37
N ASP A 159 14.16 19.80 14.19
CA ASP A 159 13.17 18.97 14.89
C ASP A 159 12.96 17.61 14.21
N ARG A 160 13.66 17.33 13.12
CA ARG A 160 13.54 16.14 12.27
C ARG A 160 12.16 15.88 11.67
N MET A 161 11.26 16.86 11.76
CA MET A 161 9.88 16.73 11.27
C MET A 161 9.67 17.30 9.87
N ALA A 162 10.69 17.90 9.24
CA ALA A 162 10.52 18.58 7.95
C ALA A 162 9.89 17.65 6.89
N TYR A 163 10.40 16.42 6.75
CA TYR A 163 9.84 15.44 5.82
C TYR A 163 8.41 15.02 6.19
N ASN A 164 8.16 14.64 7.45
CA ASN A 164 6.84 14.19 7.87
C ASN A 164 5.77 15.27 7.72
N ASN A 165 6.12 16.53 7.96
CA ASN A 165 5.22 17.65 7.73
C ASN A 165 4.93 17.84 6.24
N ALA A 166 5.96 17.75 5.39
CA ALA A 166 5.81 17.82 3.94
C ALA A 166 5.01 16.65 3.37
N PHE A 167 5.23 15.43 3.85
CA PHE A 167 4.48 14.25 3.40
C PHE A 167 2.98 14.41 3.66
N ARG A 168 2.61 14.92 4.85
CA ARG A 168 1.21 15.22 5.16
C ARG A 168 0.64 16.33 4.27
N ALA A 169 1.41 17.39 4.03
CA ALA A 169 1.03 18.48 3.12
C ALA A 169 0.87 18.00 1.68
N ASN A 170 1.64 17.00 1.26
CA ASN A 170 1.56 16.37 -0.06
C ASN A 170 0.46 15.28 -0.15
N GLY A 171 -0.39 15.14 0.87
CA GLY A 171 -1.58 14.29 0.86
C GLY A 171 -1.49 13.01 1.68
N MET A 172 -0.33 12.67 2.27
CA MET A 172 -0.19 11.47 3.12
C MET A 172 -0.71 11.75 4.55
N THR A 173 -1.99 12.04 4.66
CA THR A 173 -2.62 12.55 5.89
C THR A 173 -2.72 11.52 7.01
N SER A 174 -2.74 10.23 6.66
CA SER A 174 -2.76 9.11 7.62
C SER A 174 -1.37 8.59 7.98
N LEU A 175 -0.31 9.21 7.43
CA LEU A 175 1.07 8.81 7.71
C LEU A 175 1.44 9.08 9.18
N VAL A 176 1.99 8.04 9.83
CA VAL A 176 2.39 8.09 11.24
C VAL A 176 3.81 7.51 11.39
N PRO A 177 4.78 8.34 11.81
CA PRO A 177 6.09 7.84 12.22
C PRO A 177 5.94 6.95 13.45
N GLN A 178 6.64 5.82 13.45
CA GLN A 178 6.62 4.86 14.54
C GLN A 178 7.86 5.03 15.41
N PRO A 179 7.76 4.78 16.73
CA PRO A 179 8.91 4.79 17.62
C PRO A 179 9.99 3.81 17.14
N THR A 180 11.24 4.20 17.25
CA THR A 180 12.40 3.36 16.99
C THR A 180 13.27 3.28 18.23
N ASN A 181 14.12 2.26 18.31
CA ASN A 181 15.15 2.14 19.35
C ASN A 181 16.39 2.99 19.04
N THR A 182 16.39 3.73 17.94
CA THR A 182 17.49 4.60 17.54
C THR A 182 17.26 6.03 18.00
N ALA A 183 18.32 6.80 18.16
CA ALA A 183 18.24 8.24 18.44
C ALA A 183 17.74 9.07 17.24
N LEU A 184 17.35 8.42 16.15
CA LEU A 184 17.00 9.04 14.86
C LEU A 184 15.48 9.17 14.63
N PHE A 185 14.67 9.19 15.68
CA PHE A 185 13.22 9.43 15.53
C PHE A 185 12.92 10.88 15.09
N PRO A 186 12.00 11.11 14.13
CA PRO A 186 11.45 10.09 13.22
C PRO A 186 12.49 9.58 12.22
N ASP A 187 12.37 8.30 11.85
CA ASP A 187 13.20 7.63 10.87
C ASP A 187 12.37 7.30 9.63
N TRP A 188 12.94 7.42 8.43
CA TRP A 188 12.22 7.14 7.19
C TRP A 188 11.77 5.68 7.09
N SER A 189 12.56 4.75 7.62
CA SER A 189 12.27 3.31 7.55
C SER A 189 11.18 2.87 8.55
N PHE A 190 10.87 3.71 9.54
CA PHE A 190 9.85 3.43 10.57
C PHE A 190 8.62 4.31 10.40
N GLN A 191 8.00 4.23 9.25
CA GLN A 191 6.78 4.96 8.91
C GLN A 191 5.66 3.99 8.56
N LYS A 192 4.43 4.29 8.99
CA LYS A 192 3.22 3.63 8.50
C LYS A 192 2.36 4.61 7.73
N CYS A 193 1.80 4.16 6.62
CA CYS A 193 0.80 4.90 5.86
C CYS A 193 -0.25 3.93 5.28
N THR A 194 -1.17 4.42 4.46
CA THR A 194 -2.21 3.65 3.81
C THR A 194 -2.01 3.63 2.29
N ALA A 195 -2.64 2.70 1.58
CA ALA A 195 -2.66 2.73 0.12
C ALA A 195 -3.30 4.03 -0.41
N ALA A 196 -4.29 4.56 0.31
CA ALA A 196 -4.90 5.84 0.01
C ALA A 196 -3.93 7.03 0.19
N ASP A 197 -3.00 6.98 1.16
CA ASP A 197 -1.92 7.98 1.25
C ASP A 197 -1.00 7.94 0.04
N LEU A 198 -0.62 6.75 -0.42
CA LEU A 198 0.23 6.59 -1.61
C LEU A 198 -0.48 7.05 -2.89
N ASP A 199 -1.79 6.81 -3.03
CA ASP A 199 -2.59 7.36 -4.14
C ASP A 199 -2.60 8.89 -4.11
N ARG A 200 -2.80 9.52 -2.93
CA ARG A 200 -2.75 10.99 -2.78
C ARG A 200 -1.36 11.55 -3.08
N LEU A 201 -0.29 10.85 -2.70
CA LEU A 201 1.07 11.21 -3.08
C LEU A 201 1.25 11.17 -4.60
N MET A 202 0.74 10.13 -5.29
CA MET A 202 0.78 10.06 -6.75
C MET A 202 -0.02 11.17 -7.41
N ASP A 203 -1.20 11.53 -6.86
CA ASP A 203 -1.97 12.68 -7.32
C ASP A 203 -1.18 13.99 -7.18
N HIS A 204 -0.49 14.18 -6.03
CA HIS A 204 0.38 15.33 -5.82
C HIS A 204 1.50 15.39 -6.85
N ILE A 205 2.22 14.29 -7.06
CA ILE A 205 3.33 14.21 -8.01
C ILE A 205 2.87 14.50 -9.44
N LEU A 206 1.79 13.86 -9.89
CA LEU A 206 1.39 13.92 -11.29
C LEU A 206 0.59 15.16 -11.66
N ASN A 207 -0.07 15.84 -10.69
CA ASN A 207 -0.98 16.93 -10.96
C ASN A 207 -0.62 18.26 -10.30
N ARG A 208 0.26 18.28 -9.28
CA ARG A 208 0.51 19.48 -8.46
C ARG A 208 1.97 19.93 -8.42
N MET A 209 2.91 19.03 -8.69
CA MET A 209 4.33 19.42 -8.76
C MET A 209 4.62 20.23 -10.01
N HIS A 210 5.70 21.02 -9.96
CA HIS A 210 6.21 21.70 -11.14
C HIS A 210 6.50 20.69 -12.27
N PRO A 211 6.17 21.00 -13.55
CA PRO A 211 6.31 20.05 -14.66
C PRO A 211 7.69 19.39 -14.79
N ASP A 212 8.78 20.14 -14.58
CA ASP A 212 10.14 19.58 -14.66
C ASP A 212 10.38 18.53 -13.56
N ASP A 213 9.94 18.81 -12.32
CA ASP A 213 10.12 17.93 -11.18
C ASP A 213 9.24 16.66 -11.30
N ARG A 214 8.00 16.86 -11.78
CA ARG A 214 7.12 15.76 -12.16
C ARG A 214 7.77 14.88 -13.23
N ASN A 215 8.26 15.45 -14.30
CA ASN A 215 8.87 14.70 -15.40
C ASN A 215 10.14 13.96 -14.93
N TYR A 216 10.97 14.60 -14.10
CA TYR A 216 12.10 13.93 -13.47
C TYR A 216 11.67 12.68 -12.69
N LEU A 217 10.64 12.78 -11.81
CA LEU A 217 10.17 11.63 -11.05
C LEU A 217 9.56 10.54 -11.95
N VAL A 218 8.76 10.93 -12.94
CA VAL A 218 8.17 10.00 -13.92
C VAL A 218 9.27 9.22 -14.66
N ASP A 219 10.32 9.91 -15.11
CA ASP A 219 11.45 9.27 -15.82
C ASP A 219 12.23 8.33 -14.88
N ARG A 220 12.49 8.74 -13.63
CA ARG A 220 13.17 7.87 -12.64
C ARG A 220 12.34 6.64 -12.27
N MET A 221 11.03 6.80 -12.10
CA MET A 221 10.10 5.69 -11.81
C MET A 221 10.00 4.69 -12.97
N ARG A 222 10.21 5.12 -14.21
CA ARG A 222 10.31 4.23 -15.39
C ARG A 222 11.66 3.56 -15.54
N ALA A 223 12.72 4.20 -15.05
CA ALA A 223 14.09 3.75 -15.16
C ALA A 223 14.58 2.96 -13.94
N VAL A 224 13.66 2.30 -13.21
CA VAL A 224 14.05 1.41 -12.11
C VAL A 224 14.81 0.20 -12.62
N ASP A 225 15.73 -0.31 -11.80
CA ASP A 225 16.51 -1.50 -12.10
C ASP A 225 15.63 -2.74 -12.29
N SER A 226 16.12 -3.72 -13.02
CA SER A 226 15.37 -4.92 -13.41
C SER A 226 14.86 -5.73 -12.21
N ASN A 227 15.57 -5.70 -11.07
CA ASN A 227 15.12 -6.34 -9.82
C ASN A 227 13.90 -5.64 -9.19
N GLN A 228 13.50 -4.48 -9.69
CA GLN A 228 12.28 -3.75 -9.29
C GLN A 228 11.09 -4.01 -10.24
N HIS A 229 11.25 -4.85 -11.28
CA HIS A 229 10.22 -5.10 -12.29
C HIS A 229 9.13 -6.05 -11.77
N TRP A 230 8.42 -5.62 -10.73
CA TRP A 230 7.27 -6.29 -10.13
C TRP A 230 6.24 -5.27 -9.61
N GLY A 231 5.13 -5.70 -9.03
CA GLY A 231 4.07 -4.81 -8.58
C GLY A 231 3.40 -4.09 -9.76
N VAL A 232 3.35 -2.76 -9.76
CA VAL A 232 2.73 -1.97 -10.86
C VAL A 232 3.33 -2.31 -12.23
N TRP A 233 4.57 -2.85 -12.28
CA TRP A 233 5.18 -3.33 -13.52
C TRP A 233 4.38 -4.43 -14.23
N GLY A 234 3.54 -5.17 -13.49
CA GLY A 234 2.61 -6.17 -14.02
C GLY A 234 1.59 -5.61 -15.03
N ALA A 235 1.40 -4.29 -15.11
CA ALA A 235 0.62 -3.65 -16.18
C ALA A 235 1.15 -4.00 -17.58
N GLY A 236 2.41 -4.40 -17.69
CA GLY A 236 3.07 -4.80 -18.92
C GLY A 236 3.78 -3.66 -19.66
N ALA A 237 4.77 -4.00 -20.47
CA ALA A 237 5.66 -3.03 -21.14
C ALA A 237 4.91 -2.05 -22.06
N SER A 238 3.84 -2.49 -22.74
CA SER A 238 3.01 -1.64 -23.61
C SER A 238 2.34 -0.49 -22.84
N MET A 239 2.09 -0.68 -21.55
CA MET A 239 1.52 0.33 -20.65
C MET A 239 2.57 1.31 -20.10
N ARG A 240 3.86 1.12 -20.39
CA ARG A 240 4.97 1.97 -19.96
C ARG A 240 4.90 2.32 -18.46
N PRO A 241 4.86 1.29 -17.58
CA PRO A 241 4.74 1.53 -16.16
C PRO A 241 5.93 2.30 -15.59
N GLY A 242 5.68 3.03 -14.51
CA GLY A 242 6.69 3.62 -13.65
C GLY A 242 6.28 3.40 -12.21
N LEU A 243 7.22 3.08 -11.32
CA LEU A 243 6.88 2.67 -9.96
C LEU A 243 7.97 3.00 -8.93
N LYS A 244 7.59 2.90 -7.65
CA LYS A 244 8.48 2.70 -6.53
C LYS A 244 7.97 1.54 -5.69
N ASN A 245 8.82 0.54 -5.51
CA ASN A 245 8.54 -0.61 -4.67
C ASN A 245 9.10 -0.45 -3.25
N GLY A 246 8.56 -1.23 -2.32
CA GLY A 246 9.06 -1.31 -0.95
C GLY A 246 8.71 -2.65 -0.33
N TRP A 247 9.66 -3.26 0.40
CA TRP A 247 9.47 -4.51 1.11
C TRP A 247 10.35 -4.57 2.36
N SER A 248 9.89 -5.28 3.38
CA SER A 248 10.63 -5.50 4.62
C SER A 248 10.02 -6.67 5.40
N ALA A 249 10.84 -7.38 6.18
CA ALA A 249 10.43 -8.37 7.16
C ALA A 249 10.71 -7.92 8.61
N GLU A 250 11.27 -6.73 8.79
CA GLU A 250 11.89 -6.34 10.07
C GLU A 250 10.90 -5.87 11.13
N GLN A 251 9.69 -5.47 10.71
CA GLN A 251 8.70 -4.85 11.61
C GLN A 251 7.53 -5.79 11.96
N GLY A 252 7.82 -7.05 12.24
CA GLY A 252 6.81 -8.02 12.69
C GLY A 252 6.15 -8.80 11.56
N GLY A 253 6.93 -9.20 10.57
CA GLY A 253 6.53 -9.99 9.41
C GLY A 253 6.60 -9.20 8.11
N TRP A 254 6.38 -9.90 7.00
CA TRP A 254 6.57 -9.33 5.68
C TRP A 254 5.53 -8.28 5.33
N VAL A 255 6.03 -7.17 4.80
CA VAL A 255 5.25 -6.21 4.00
C VAL A 255 5.85 -6.11 2.61
N VAL A 256 4.99 -5.99 1.60
CA VAL A 256 5.39 -5.86 0.19
C VAL A 256 4.44 -4.84 -0.45
N ASN A 257 5.00 -3.76 -1.00
CA ASN A 257 4.22 -2.62 -1.46
C ASN A 257 4.70 -2.17 -2.83
N SER A 258 3.79 -1.65 -3.64
CA SER A 258 4.11 -1.06 -4.94
C SER A 258 3.23 0.15 -5.20
N VAL A 259 3.82 1.27 -5.63
CA VAL A 259 3.07 2.46 -6.01
C VAL A 259 3.60 3.02 -7.32
N GLY A 260 2.70 3.40 -8.21
CA GLY A 260 3.12 3.94 -9.49
C GLY A 260 1.96 4.25 -10.43
N PHE A 261 2.29 4.27 -11.70
CA PHE A 261 1.37 4.60 -12.78
C PHE A 261 1.60 3.69 -14.01
N ALA A 262 0.61 3.67 -14.89
CA ALA A 262 0.68 2.99 -16.18
C ALA A 262 -0.26 3.65 -17.21
N GLY A 263 -0.03 3.33 -18.49
CA GLY A 263 -0.84 3.81 -19.60
C GLY A 263 -0.38 5.13 -20.20
N PRO A 264 -0.96 5.52 -21.35
CA PRO A 264 -0.63 6.76 -22.03
C PRO A 264 -0.86 7.99 -21.14
N GLY A 265 0.16 8.86 -21.02
CA GLY A 265 0.06 10.06 -20.18
C GLY A 265 -0.10 9.77 -18.68
N GLU A 266 0.44 8.64 -18.22
CA GLU A 266 0.30 8.16 -16.82
C GLU A 266 -1.19 8.10 -16.40
N ARG A 267 -2.05 7.57 -17.30
CA ARG A 267 -3.51 7.58 -17.14
C ARG A 267 -3.95 6.91 -15.85
N TYR A 268 -3.40 5.74 -15.54
CA TYR A 268 -3.80 4.99 -14.36
C TYR A 268 -2.74 5.11 -13.27
N THR A 269 -3.14 5.44 -12.04
CA THR A 269 -2.31 5.25 -10.86
C THR A 269 -2.79 4.04 -10.08
N LEU A 270 -1.84 3.29 -9.51
CA LEU A 270 -2.12 2.14 -8.68
C LEU A 270 -1.19 2.17 -7.46
N ALA A 271 -1.80 2.17 -6.29
CA ALA A 271 -1.11 2.09 -5.00
C ALA A 271 -1.52 0.79 -4.32
N ILE A 272 -0.55 -0.04 -3.94
CA ILE A 272 -0.75 -1.36 -3.33
C ILE A 272 0.07 -1.43 -2.06
N MET A 273 -0.55 -1.85 -0.96
CA MET A 273 0.13 -2.10 0.32
C MET A 273 -0.32 -3.43 0.88
N SER A 274 0.62 -4.38 0.98
CA SER A 274 0.38 -5.75 1.40
C SER A 274 1.09 -6.04 2.71
N SER A 275 0.32 -6.43 3.74
CA SER A 275 0.81 -6.91 5.03
C SER A 275 0.59 -8.42 5.09
N LEU A 276 1.67 -9.19 4.93
CA LEU A 276 1.62 -10.64 4.90
C LEU A 276 1.84 -11.25 6.30
N GLY A 277 2.50 -10.52 7.20
CA GLY A 277 2.90 -11.06 8.50
C GLY A 277 3.74 -12.33 8.32
N ASP A 278 3.35 -13.38 9.02
CA ASP A 278 3.97 -14.72 8.92
C ASP A 278 3.24 -15.63 7.90
N ALA A 279 2.18 -15.15 7.25
CA ALA A 279 1.38 -15.95 6.31
C ALA A 279 2.01 -16.07 4.92
N GLY A 280 3.01 -15.25 4.61
CA GLY A 280 3.72 -15.25 3.32
C GLY A 280 5.03 -14.49 3.40
N GLY A 281 5.82 -14.54 2.31
CA GLY A 281 7.11 -13.91 2.18
C GLY A 281 7.15 -12.86 1.07
N TYR A 282 8.38 -12.40 0.77
CA TYR A 282 8.62 -11.45 -0.31
C TYR A 282 8.07 -11.92 -1.66
N THR A 283 8.32 -13.19 -2.00
CA THR A 283 7.93 -13.75 -3.31
C THR A 283 6.42 -13.73 -3.48
N GLU A 284 5.68 -14.24 -2.49
CA GLU A 284 4.21 -14.27 -2.53
C GLU A 284 3.60 -12.88 -2.60
N GLY A 285 4.19 -11.90 -1.89
CA GLY A 285 3.75 -10.51 -1.94
C GLY A 285 4.01 -9.87 -3.30
N ALA A 286 5.22 -10.01 -3.83
CA ALA A 286 5.60 -9.46 -5.13
C ALA A 286 4.78 -10.06 -6.29
N GLU A 287 4.52 -11.38 -6.24
CA GLU A 287 3.63 -12.07 -7.18
C GLU A 287 2.19 -11.56 -7.06
N THR A 288 1.68 -11.38 -5.84
CA THR A 288 0.33 -10.86 -5.58
C THR A 288 0.16 -9.47 -6.16
N ASP A 289 1.08 -8.55 -5.86
CA ASP A 289 1.02 -7.17 -6.34
C ASP A 289 1.17 -7.10 -7.86
N THR A 290 2.04 -7.95 -8.45
CA THR A 290 2.23 -8.02 -9.91
C THR A 290 0.98 -8.54 -10.60
N LYS A 291 0.39 -9.61 -10.08
CA LYS A 291 -0.83 -10.18 -10.65
C LYS A 291 -2.02 -9.23 -10.52
N LEU A 292 -2.12 -8.51 -9.40
CA LEU A 292 -3.14 -7.47 -9.23
C LEU A 292 -3.02 -6.39 -10.32
N ALA A 293 -1.80 -5.87 -10.55
CA ALA A 293 -1.56 -4.86 -11.58
C ALA A 293 -1.85 -5.40 -13.00
N GLU A 294 -1.46 -6.65 -13.30
CA GLU A 294 -1.76 -7.33 -14.56
C GLU A 294 -3.28 -7.42 -14.78
N MET A 295 -4.02 -7.91 -13.79
CA MET A 295 -5.48 -8.08 -13.88
C MET A 295 -6.19 -6.76 -14.13
N LEU A 296 -5.76 -5.69 -13.46
CA LEU A 296 -6.38 -4.37 -13.57
C LEU A 296 -6.01 -3.66 -14.87
N LEU A 297 -4.74 -3.68 -15.28
CA LEU A 297 -4.19 -2.72 -16.23
C LEU A 297 -3.62 -3.33 -17.52
N ALA A 298 -3.35 -4.63 -17.59
CA ALA A 298 -2.77 -5.19 -18.81
C ALA A 298 -3.65 -4.96 -20.04
N GLY A 299 -3.08 -4.38 -21.10
CA GLY A 299 -3.75 -4.12 -22.36
C GLY A 299 -4.80 -3.01 -22.36
N ARG A 300 -4.78 -2.10 -21.36
CA ARG A 300 -5.70 -0.95 -21.26
C ARG A 300 -5.28 0.23 -22.11
#